data_5c3673c4f742381313b6359115c67775
#
_entry.id   5c3673c4f742381313b6359115c67775
#
_cell.length_a   1.000
_cell.length_b   1.000
_cell.length_c   1.000
_cell.angle_alpha   90.00
_cell.angle_beta   90.00
_cell.angle_gamma   90.00
#
_symmetry.space_group_name_H-M   'P 1'
#
loop_
_entity.id
_entity.type
_entity.pdbx_description
1 polymer ?
#
loop_
_entity_poly.entity_id
_entity_poly.type
_entity_poly.pdbx_seq_one_letter_code
_entity_poly.pdbx_strand_id
1 'polypeptide(L)'
;LYMNTLTVPGVLLAALLAWTLLSHGEVTARAFPPLMKVFGSYTKMAVDRGVFWGDIVSSLTSAGIGFALGFLFGVPVAFLMAWYRPVRNIIEPWIQFIRNIPPLAYVPLVVIAVGVGRVPQVIVIWIATFLTMTITIYQGVRNVDETLIKAARVLGAKDSDLFIKVIFPATTPFILTAVRLGSSVALTTLI
;
A
#
# COMPACT_ATOMS: atom_id res chain seq x y z
N LEU A 1 26.89 -6.68 -14.93
CA LEU A 1 26.68 -5.21 -14.85
C LEU A 1 27.53 -4.67 -13.69
N TYR A 2 28.78 -4.36 -13.95
CA TYR A 2 29.66 -3.65 -13.00
C TYR A 2 29.17 -2.20 -12.95
N MET A 3 28.30 -1.87 -12.01
CA MET A 3 28.12 -0.48 -11.61
C MET A 3 29.43 -0.02 -10.96
N ASN A 4 30.16 0.82 -11.68
CA ASN A 4 31.43 1.40 -11.23
C ASN A 4 31.19 2.01 -9.83
N THR A 5 31.95 1.58 -8.83
CA THR A 5 31.87 2.08 -7.45
C THR A 5 32.06 3.60 -7.33
N LEU A 6 32.56 4.25 -8.39
CA LEU A 6 32.72 5.70 -8.49
C LEU A 6 31.49 6.43 -9.02
N THR A 7 30.55 5.76 -9.70
CA THR A 7 29.36 6.44 -10.27
C THR A 7 28.32 6.78 -9.20
N VAL A 8 28.13 5.94 -8.17
CA VAL A 8 27.18 6.18 -7.09
C VAL A 8 27.54 7.42 -6.26
N PRO A 9 28.79 7.55 -5.73
CA PRO A 9 29.19 8.77 -5.02
C PRO A 9 29.17 10.01 -5.92
N GLY A 10 29.52 9.88 -7.21
CA GLY A 10 29.44 10.99 -8.17
C GLY A 10 28.03 11.51 -8.39
N VAL A 11 27.04 10.61 -8.52
CA VAL A 11 25.62 10.98 -8.65
C VAL A 11 25.10 11.61 -7.35
N LEU A 12 25.48 11.09 -6.20
CA LEU A 12 25.10 11.68 -4.90
C LEU A 12 25.68 13.08 -4.70
N LEU A 13 26.95 13.28 -5.05
CA LEU A 13 27.58 14.60 -5.00
C LEU A 13 26.92 15.58 -5.96
N ALA A 14 26.62 15.16 -7.19
CA ALA A 14 25.91 15.99 -8.15
C ALA A 14 24.51 16.37 -7.66
N ALA A 15 23.78 15.44 -7.05
CA ALA A 15 22.46 15.69 -6.45
C ALA A 15 22.53 16.69 -5.27
N LEU A 16 23.54 16.55 -4.40
CA LEU A 16 23.75 17.47 -3.29
C LEU A 16 24.16 18.87 -3.78
N LEU A 17 25.01 18.96 -4.80
CA LEU A 17 25.38 20.24 -5.42
C LEU A 17 24.16 20.91 -6.08
N ALA A 18 23.36 20.15 -6.81
CA ALA A 18 22.12 20.65 -7.40
C ALA A 18 21.16 21.15 -6.31
N TRP A 19 21.00 20.39 -5.20
CA TRP A 19 20.19 20.82 -4.04
C TRP A 19 20.69 22.12 -3.45
N THR A 20 21.99 22.25 -3.19
CA THR A 20 22.56 23.47 -2.60
C THR A 20 22.43 24.67 -3.54
N LEU A 21 22.60 24.49 -4.84
CA LEU A 21 22.39 25.56 -5.82
C LEU A 21 20.93 26.02 -5.87
N LEU A 22 19.98 25.07 -5.87
CA LEU A 22 18.54 25.38 -5.83
C LEU A 22 18.10 26.02 -4.51
N SER A 23 18.80 25.76 -3.40
CA SER A 23 18.50 26.36 -2.09
C SER A 23 18.84 27.84 -1.96
N HIS A 24 19.63 28.41 -2.88
CA HIS A 24 19.99 29.83 -2.90
C HIS A 24 19.00 30.72 -3.67
N GLY A 25 18.08 30.16 -4.46
CA GLY A 25 17.07 30.93 -5.19
C GLY A 25 15.89 31.31 -4.31
N GLU A 26 15.41 32.55 -4.37
CA GLU A 26 14.28 33.04 -3.52
C GLU A 26 12.99 32.22 -3.68
N VAL A 27 12.69 31.75 -4.89
CA VAL A 27 11.51 30.94 -5.20
C VAL A 27 11.77 29.46 -4.91
N THR A 28 12.95 28.97 -5.31
CA THR A 28 13.31 27.54 -5.17
C THR A 28 13.67 27.16 -3.74
N ALA A 29 14.12 28.09 -2.89
CA ALA A 29 14.40 27.86 -1.46
C ALA A 29 13.16 27.42 -0.65
N ARG A 30 11.93 27.68 -1.15
CA ARG A 30 10.70 27.17 -0.53
C ARG A 30 10.52 25.67 -0.75
N ALA A 31 10.90 25.18 -1.93
CA ALA A 31 10.82 23.75 -2.27
C ALA A 31 12.09 22.99 -1.86
N PHE A 32 13.26 23.66 -1.91
CA PHE A 32 14.57 23.10 -1.57
C PHE A 32 15.23 23.93 -0.45
N PRO A 33 14.81 23.80 0.81
CA PRO A 33 15.40 24.56 1.90
C PRO A 33 16.87 24.16 2.12
N PRO A 34 17.71 25.10 2.62
CA PRO A 34 19.12 24.80 2.92
C PRO A 34 19.25 23.60 3.85
N LEU A 35 20.19 22.70 3.58
CA LEU A 35 20.39 21.46 4.36
C LEU A 35 20.55 21.72 5.86
N MET A 36 21.25 22.78 6.24
CA MET A 36 21.39 23.18 7.66
C MET A 36 20.03 23.51 8.32
N LYS A 37 19.10 24.09 7.56
CA LYS A 37 17.74 24.37 8.06
C LYS A 37 16.95 23.09 8.26
N VAL A 38 17.10 22.10 7.36
CA VAL A 38 16.49 20.78 7.47
C VAL A 38 17.00 20.05 8.71
N PHE A 39 18.33 20.00 8.91
CA PHE A 39 18.93 19.39 10.10
C PHE A 39 18.53 20.12 11.39
N GLY A 40 18.51 21.45 11.37
CA GLY A 40 18.07 22.24 12.53
C GLY A 40 16.58 22.04 12.87
N SER A 41 15.74 21.81 11.89
CA SER A 41 14.33 21.47 12.11
C SER A 41 14.18 20.06 12.68
N TYR A 42 14.96 19.10 12.18
CA TYR A 42 14.99 17.74 12.71
C TYR A 42 15.41 17.71 14.19
N THR A 43 16.50 18.40 14.55
CA THR A 43 16.96 18.46 15.95
C THR A 43 15.93 19.12 16.87
N LYS A 44 15.26 20.20 16.42
CA LYS A 44 14.17 20.84 17.17
C LYS A 44 12.98 19.89 17.37
N MET A 45 12.58 19.12 16.37
CA MET A 45 11.49 18.16 16.51
C MET A 45 11.86 16.99 17.41
N ALA A 46 13.08 16.45 17.24
CA ALA A 46 13.52 15.27 17.96
C ALA A 46 13.88 15.55 19.43
N VAL A 47 14.52 16.70 19.70
CA VAL A 47 15.07 17.02 21.02
C VAL A 47 14.20 18.02 21.78
N ASP A 48 13.90 19.17 21.17
CA ASP A 48 13.25 20.27 21.89
C ASP A 48 11.76 20.03 22.12
N ARG A 49 11.04 19.45 21.15
CA ARG A 49 9.59 19.22 21.26
C ARG A 49 9.22 17.84 21.77
N GLY A 50 10.10 16.86 21.66
CA GLY A 50 9.86 15.47 22.07
C GLY A 50 8.70 14.77 21.34
N VAL A 51 8.14 15.42 20.31
CA VAL A 51 6.95 14.90 19.58
C VAL A 51 7.31 13.90 18.49
N PHE A 52 8.57 13.84 18.08
CA PHE A 52 9.04 13.03 16.96
C PHE A 52 8.64 11.54 17.08
N TRP A 53 8.91 10.93 18.24
CA TRP A 53 8.54 9.55 18.49
C TRP A 53 7.02 9.34 18.56
N GLY A 54 6.31 10.29 19.14
CA GLY A 54 4.86 10.29 19.20
C GLY A 54 4.22 10.30 17.81
N ASP A 55 4.74 11.13 16.90
CA ASP A 55 4.25 11.24 15.54
C ASP A 55 4.55 9.98 14.72
N ILE A 56 5.75 9.39 14.86
CA ILE A 56 6.09 8.12 14.23
C ILE A 56 5.16 7.00 14.68
N VAL A 57 4.97 6.84 15.99
CA VAL A 57 4.09 5.81 16.54
C VAL A 57 2.65 6.03 16.09
N SER A 58 2.20 7.28 16.08
CA SER A 58 0.87 7.66 15.59
C SER A 58 0.67 7.26 14.13
N SER A 59 1.62 7.60 13.27
CA SER A 59 1.59 7.29 11.83
C SER A 59 1.62 5.79 11.58
N LEU A 60 2.55 5.07 12.21
CA LEU A 60 2.65 3.61 12.09
C LEU A 60 1.38 2.90 12.60
N THR A 61 0.77 3.42 13.66
CA THR A 61 -0.49 2.86 14.18
C THR A 61 -1.63 3.06 13.18
N SER A 62 -1.73 4.25 12.59
CA SER A 62 -2.74 4.53 11.55
C SER A 62 -2.55 3.64 10.33
N ALA A 63 -1.30 3.48 9.86
CA ALA A 63 -0.96 2.58 8.76
C ALA A 63 -1.28 1.13 9.10
N GLY A 64 -0.90 0.67 10.30
CA GLY A 64 -1.14 -0.69 10.77
C GLY A 64 -2.63 -1.03 10.86
N ILE A 65 -3.45 -0.13 11.41
CA ILE A 65 -4.89 -0.32 11.52
C ILE A 65 -5.53 -0.35 10.11
N GLY A 66 -5.22 0.65 9.25
CA GLY A 66 -5.75 0.70 7.88
C GLY A 66 -5.37 -0.53 7.07
N PHE A 67 -4.11 -0.98 7.17
CA PHE A 67 -3.62 -2.20 6.55
C PHE A 67 -4.35 -3.46 7.08
N ALA A 68 -4.47 -3.60 8.39
CA ALA A 68 -5.14 -4.74 9.01
C ALA A 68 -6.61 -4.84 8.57
N LEU A 69 -7.32 -3.72 8.52
CA LEU A 69 -8.68 -3.66 7.99
C LEU A 69 -8.71 -4.01 6.49
N GLY A 70 -7.77 -3.48 5.71
CA GLY A 70 -7.65 -3.82 4.29
C GLY A 70 -7.46 -5.31 4.04
N PHE A 71 -6.60 -5.95 4.83
CA PHE A 71 -6.37 -7.39 4.79
C PHE A 71 -7.61 -8.19 5.24
N LEU A 72 -8.19 -7.84 6.39
CA LEU A 72 -9.32 -8.53 6.99
C LEU A 72 -10.54 -8.57 6.06
N PHE A 73 -10.83 -7.49 5.35
CA PHE A 73 -11.94 -7.43 4.41
C PHE A 73 -11.53 -7.82 2.98
N GLY A 74 -10.32 -7.50 2.57
CA GLY A 74 -9.84 -7.75 1.21
C GLY A 74 -9.69 -9.24 0.88
N VAL A 75 -9.14 -10.04 1.80
CA VAL A 75 -8.97 -11.49 1.59
C VAL A 75 -10.31 -12.20 1.38
N PRO A 76 -11.30 -12.10 2.27
CA PRO A 76 -12.60 -12.74 2.07
C PRO A 76 -13.29 -12.28 0.79
N VAL A 77 -13.29 -10.98 0.51
CA VAL A 77 -13.93 -10.43 -0.70
C VAL A 77 -13.26 -10.95 -1.96
N ALA A 78 -11.94 -11.05 -2.00
CA ALA A 78 -11.21 -11.62 -3.14
C ALA A 78 -11.61 -13.07 -3.43
N PHE A 79 -11.70 -13.91 -2.39
CA PHE A 79 -12.14 -15.29 -2.54
C PHE A 79 -13.61 -15.40 -2.92
N LEU A 80 -14.48 -14.57 -2.36
CA LEU A 80 -15.90 -14.52 -2.76
C LEU A 80 -16.08 -14.13 -4.22
N MET A 81 -15.32 -13.14 -4.70
CA MET A 81 -15.32 -12.74 -6.11
C MET A 81 -14.82 -13.87 -7.03
N ALA A 82 -13.81 -14.60 -6.58
CA ALA A 82 -13.26 -15.71 -7.37
C ALA A 82 -14.23 -16.89 -7.45
N TRP A 83 -14.97 -17.17 -6.39
CA TRP A 83 -15.88 -18.32 -6.29
C TRP A 83 -17.26 -18.03 -6.88
N TYR A 84 -17.82 -16.86 -6.61
CA TYR A 84 -19.19 -16.51 -7.02
C TYR A 84 -19.20 -15.50 -8.17
N ARG A 85 -19.63 -15.96 -9.36
CA ARG A 85 -19.76 -15.09 -10.56
C ARG A 85 -20.62 -13.83 -10.33
N PRO A 86 -21.80 -13.90 -9.65
CA PRO A 86 -22.58 -12.68 -9.40
C PRO A 86 -21.84 -11.65 -8.55
N VAL A 87 -21.15 -12.09 -7.49
CA VAL A 87 -20.34 -11.23 -6.62
C VAL A 87 -19.25 -10.53 -7.42
N ARG A 88 -18.55 -11.29 -8.27
CA ARG A 88 -17.53 -10.76 -9.16
C ARG A 88 -18.08 -9.68 -10.09
N ASN A 89 -19.16 -9.98 -10.79
CA ASN A 89 -19.72 -9.10 -11.80
C ASN A 89 -20.21 -7.76 -11.20
N ILE A 90 -20.58 -7.76 -9.92
CA ILE A 90 -20.98 -6.54 -9.20
C ILE A 90 -19.74 -5.80 -8.66
N ILE A 91 -18.82 -6.48 -8.00
CA ILE A 91 -17.74 -5.83 -7.25
C ILE A 91 -16.55 -5.46 -8.13
N GLU A 92 -16.16 -6.30 -9.09
CA GLU A 92 -14.98 -6.09 -9.94
C GLU A 92 -14.99 -4.75 -10.68
N PRO A 93 -16.09 -4.31 -11.34
CA PRO A 93 -16.13 -3.01 -12.00
C PRO A 93 -15.88 -1.84 -11.04
N TRP A 94 -16.45 -1.90 -9.83
CA TRP A 94 -16.25 -0.86 -8.82
C TRP A 94 -14.82 -0.80 -8.33
N ILE A 95 -14.21 -1.94 -8.03
CA ILE A 95 -12.79 -2.00 -7.65
C ILE A 95 -11.92 -1.43 -8.78
N GLN A 96 -12.17 -1.83 -10.03
CA GLN A 96 -11.39 -1.36 -11.18
C GLN A 96 -11.57 0.15 -11.40
N PHE A 97 -12.76 0.68 -11.18
CA PHE A 97 -13.02 2.11 -11.30
C PHE A 97 -12.31 2.90 -10.19
N ILE A 98 -12.53 2.52 -8.92
CA ILE A 98 -12.06 3.28 -7.76
C ILE A 98 -10.52 3.22 -7.64
N ARG A 99 -9.89 2.09 -7.93
CA ARG A 99 -8.42 1.94 -7.82
C ARG A 99 -7.62 2.85 -8.75
N ASN A 100 -8.23 3.36 -9.82
CA ASN A 100 -7.58 4.29 -10.74
C ASN A 100 -7.54 5.73 -10.17
N ILE A 101 -8.30 6.01 -9.11
CA ILE A 101 -8.28 7.30 -8.44
C ILE A 101 -7.16 7.27 -7.39
N PRO A 102 -6.22 8.22 -7.42
CA PRO A 102 -5.16 8.28 -6.41
C PRO A 102 -5.72 8.36 -4.99
N PRO A 103 -5.22 7.60 -4.01
CA PRO A 103 -5.73 7.61 -2.63
C PRO A 103 -5.78 8.99 -2.00
N LEU A 104 -4.82 9.87 -2.32
CA LEU A 104 -4.78 11.25 -1.84
C LEU A 104 -6.01 12.09 -2.28
N ALA A 105 -6.66 11.73 -3.39
CA ALA A 105 -7.86 12.43 -3.85
C ALA A 105 -9.08 12.20 -2.94
N TYR A 106 -9.11 11.11 -2.16
CA TYR A 106 -10.18 10.84 -1.20
C TYR A 106 -10.04 11.62 0.10
N VAL A 107 -8.84 12.12 0.43
CA VAL A 107 -8.54 12.77 1.72
C VAL A 107 -9.51 13.91 2.01
N PRO A 108 -9.72 14.91 1.11
CA PRO A 108 -10.66 15.99 1.38
C PRO A 108 -12.09 15.48 1.61
N LEU A 109 -12.53 14.49 0.82
CA LEU A 109 -13.87 13.93 0.92
C LEU A 109 -14.09 13.24 2.27
N VAL A 110 -13.11 12.44 2.71
CA VAL A 110 -13.18 11.72 3.98
C VAL A 110 -13.10 12.70 5.16
N VAL A 111 -12.25 13.74 5.06
CA VAL A 111 -12.15 14.79 6.10
C VAL A 111 -13.48 15.54 6.26
N ILE A 112 -14.18 15.86 5.17
CA ILE A 112 -15.51 16.48 5.23
C ILE A 112 -16.51 15.55 5.91
N ALA A 113 -16.45 14.25 5.65
CA ALA A 113 -17.40 13.28 6.17
C ALA A 113 -17.22 12.95 7.67
N VAL A 114 -15.96 12.81 8.13
CA VAL A 114 -15.65 12.31 9.49
C VAL A 114 -14.82 13.28 10.34
N GLY A 115 -14.52 14.46 9.83
CA GLY A 115 -13.73 15.48 10.53
C GLY A 115 -12.22 15.31 10.37
N VAL A 116 -11.47 16.22 11.01
CA VAL A 116 -9.99 16.23 11.00
C VAL A 116 -9.47 15.31 12.11
N GLY A 117 -8.41 14.55 11.82
CA GLY A 117 -7.76 13.70 12.83
C GLY A 117 -7.20 12.40 12.27
N ARG A 118 -7.05 11.39 13.12
CA ARG A 118 -6.51 10.07 12.74
C ARG A 118 -7.50 9.21 11.94
N VAL A 119 -8.80 9.37 12.19
CA VAL A 119 -9.84 8.56 11.55
C VAL A 119 -9.86 8.69 10.04
N PRO A 120 -9.85 9.90 9.44
CA PRO A 120 -9.72 10.05 7.99
C PRO A 120 -8.52 9.34 7.41
N GLN A 121 -7.37 9.45 8.05
CA GLN A 121 -6.12 8.82 7.62
C GLN A 121 -6.27 7.29 7.57
N VAL A 122 -6.80 6.68 8.63
CA VAL A 122 -7.06 5.23 8.70
C VAL A 122 -8.03 4.78 7.59
N ILE A 123 -9.10 5.55 7.36
CA ILE A 123 -10.09 5.22 6.33
C ILE A 123 -9.47 5.25 4.93
N VAL A 124 -8.69 6.29 4.60
CA VAL A 124 -8.05 6.39 3.27
C VAL A 124 -7.05 5.25 3.07
N ILE A 125 -6.24 4.93 4.08
CA ILE A 125 -5.31 3.80 4.03
C ILE A 125 -6.07 2.47 3.88
N TRP A 126 -7.14 2.29 4.63
CA TRP A 126 -8.00 1.10 4.53
C TRP A 126 -8.56 0.92 3.11
N ILE A 127 -9.16 1.95 2.52
CA ILE A 127 -9.69 1.88 1.15
C ILE A 127 -8.59 1.50 0.16
N ALA A 128 -7.45 2.18 0.22
CA ALA A 128 -6.34 1.95 -0.71
C ALA A 128 -5.76 0.52 -0.60
N THR A 129 -5.56 0.04 0.62
CA THR A 129 -5.05 -1.31 0.88
C THR A 129 -6.08 -2.39 0.55
N PHE A 130 -7.34 -2.18 0.89
CA PHE A 130 -8.45 -3.08 0.55
C PHE A 130 -8.54 -3.31 -0.96
N LEU A 131 -8.56 -2.24 -1.76
CA LEU A 131 -8.65 -2.33 -3.22
C LEU A 131 -7.45 -3.08 -3.82
N THR A 132 -6.24 -2.73 -3.37
CA THR A 132 -5.00 -3.35 -3.86
C THR A 132 -4.92 -4.83 -3.52
N MET A 133 -5.22 -5.18 -2.28
CA MET A 133 -5.16 -6.58 -1.82
C MET A 133 -6.24 -7.43 -2.47
N THR A 134 -7.47 -6.94 -2.51
CA THR A 134 -8.60 -7.67 -3.10
C THR A 134 -8.31 -8.06 -4.54
N ILE A 135 -7.87 -7.11 -5.38
CA ILE A 135 -7.63 -7.41 -6.78
C ILE A 135 -6.42 -8.33 -6.99
N THR A 136 -5.36 -8.16 -6.19
CA THR A 136 -4.14 -8.99 -6.28
C THR A 136 -4.44 -10.45 -5.93
N ILE A 137 -5.18 -10.68 -4.84
CA ILE A 137 -5.55 -12.04 -4.39
C ILE A 137 -6.55 -12.65 -5.37
N TYR A 138 -7.56 -11.89 -5.80
CA TYR A 138 -8.53 -12.34 -6.79
C TYR A 138 -7.86 -12.80 -8.10
N GLN A 139 -6.91 -12.02 -8.62
CA GLN A 139 -6.11 -12.42 -9.78
C GLN A 139 -5.29 -13.70 -9.50
N GLY A 140 -4.73 -13.82 -8.29
CA GLY A 140 -4.02 -15.01 -7.87
C GLY A 140 -4.88 -16.27 -7.87
N VAL A 141 -6.11 -16.18 -7.34
CA VAL A 141 -7.06 -17.30 -7.37
C VAL A 141 -7.42 -17.70 -8.80
N ARG A 142 -7.60 -16.71 -9.68
CA ARG A 142 -7.90 -16.99 -11.10
C ARG A 142 -6.74 -17.60 -11.88
N ASN A 143 -5.52 -17.41 -11.43
CA ASN A 143 -4.32 -17.96 -12.05
C ASN A 143 -3.97 -19.37 -11.54
N VAL A 144 -4.78 -19.95 -10.63
CA VAL A 144 -4.59 -21.34 -10.20
C VAL A 144 -4.84 -22.26 -11.41
N ASP A 145 -3.90 -23.20 -11.64
CA ASP A 145 -3.96 -24.11 -12.77
C ASP A 145 -5.25 -24.95 -12.74
N GLU A 146 -6.04 -24.84 -13.80
CA GLU A 146 -7.26 -25.62 -13.96
C GLU A 146 -7.01 -27.14 -13.95
N THR A 147 -5.82 -27.58 -14.33
CA THR A 147 -5.43 -28.99 -14.30
C THR A 147 -5.44 -29.52 -12.86
N LEU A 148 -4.97 -28.75 -11.89
CA LEU A 148 -5.02 -29.10 -10.47
C LEU A 148 -6.46 -29.21 -9.98
N ILE A 149 -7.32 -28.29 -10.39
CA ILE A 149 -8.74 -28.29 -10.03
C ILE A 149 -9.45 -29.51 -10.61
N LYS A 150 -9.20 -29.81 -11.88
CA LYS A 150 -9.78 -30.98 -12.58
C LYS A 150 -9.29 -32.30 -11.96
N ALA A 151 -7.98 -32.42 -11.68
CA ALA A 151 -7.39 -33.58 -11.03
C ALA A 151 -8.01 -33.85 -9.66
N ALA A 152 -8.15 -32.82 -8.83
CA ALA A 152 -8.78 -32.94 -7.51
C ALA A 152 -10.24 -33.41 -7.61
N ARG A 153 -11.00 -32.90 -8.59
CA ARG A 153 -12.39 -33.32 -8.82
C ARG A 153 -12.50 -34.80 -9.27
N VAL A 154 -11.59 -35.26 -10.14
CA VAL A 154 -11.55 -36.67 -10.56
C VAL A 154 -11.25 -37.57 -9.36
N LEU A 155 -10.45 -37.10 -8.40
CA LEU A 155 -10.17 -37.83 -7.15
C LEU A 155 -11.32 -37.71 -6.10
N GLY A 156 -12.45 -37.12 -6.45
CA GLY A 156 -13.64 -37.06 -5.61
C GLY A 156 -13.61 -35.91 -4.57
N ALA A 157 -12.77 -34.90 -4.75
CA ALA A 157 -12.73 -33.76 -3.83
C ALA A 157 -14.05 -32.97 -3.88
N LYS A 158 -14.62 -32.70 -2.70
CA LYS A 158 -15.76 -31.82 -2.52
C LYS A 158 -15.31 -30.36 -2.67
N ASP A 159 -16.25 -29.45 -2.86
CA ASP A 159 -15.93 -28.03 -3.03
C ASP A 159 -15.15 -27.45 -1.83
N SER A 160 -15.44 -27.87 -0.60
CA SER A 160 -14.67 -27.47 0.59
C SER A 160 -13.23 -28.01 0.58
N ASP A 161 -13.04 -29.27 0.15
CA ASP A 161 -11.70 -29.85 0.03
C ASP A 161 -10.90 -29.16 -1.07
N LEU A 162 -11.55 -28.88 -2.19
CA LEU A 162 -10.96 -28.15 -3.31
C LEU A 162 -10.49 -26.75 -2.85
N PHE A 163 -11.32 -26.03 -2.11
CA PHE A 163 -10.96 -24.72 -1.60
C PHE A 163 -9.79 -24.78 -0.63
N ILE A 164 -9.88 -25.60 0.43
CA ILE A 164 -8.91 -25.61 1.53
C ILE A 164 -7.59 -26.29 1.11
N LYS A 165 -7.66 -27.41 0.35
CA LYS A 165 -6.48 -28.23 0.05
C LYS A 165 -5.79 -27.89 -1.27
N VAL A 166 -6.48 -27.20 -2.18
CA VAL A 166 -5.94 -26.89 -3.52
C VAL A 166 -5.85 -25.37 -3.73
N ILE A 167 -6.98 -24.68 -3.72
CA ILE A 167 -7.04 -23.27 -4.12
C ILE A 167 -6.33 -22.38 -3.11
N PHE A 168 -6.63 -22.51 -1.83
CA PHE A 168 -6.04 -21.67 -0.80
C PHE A 168 -4.51 -21.82 -0.72
N PRO A 169 -3.92 -23.03 -0.68
CA PRO A 169 -2.47 -23.19 -0.73
C PRO A 169 -1.84 -22.68 -2.02
N ALA A 170 -2.46 -22.94 -3.18
CA ALA A 170 -1.98 -22.45 -4.48
C ALA A 170 -2.01 -20.92 -4.58
N THR A 171 -2.92 -20.26 -3.85
CA THR A 171 -3.05 -18.79 -3.82
C THR A 171 -2.11 -18.13 -2.80
N THR A 172 -1.51 -18.88 -1.87
CA THR A 172 -0.65 -18.33 -0.82
C THR A 172 0.46 -17.39 -1.33
N PRO A 173 1.19 -17.69 -2.42
CA PRO A 173 2.19 -16.76 -2.97
C PRO A 173 1.60 -15.40 -3.38
N PHE A 174 0.37 -15.40 -3.87
CA PHE A 174 -0.35 -14.17 -4.25
C PHE A 174 -0.84 -13.41 -3.03
N ILE A 175 -1.24 -14.11 -1.95
CA ILE A 175 -1.58 -13.48 -0.67
C ILE A 175 -0.34 -12.77 -0.10
N LEU A 176 0.83 -13.41 -0.12
CA LEU A 176 2.08 -12.78 0.31
C LEU A 176 2.45 -11.57 -0.56
N THR A 177 2.24 -11.66 -1.87
CA THR A 177 2.41 -10.52 -2.78
C THR A 177 1.45 -9.39 -2.45
N ALA A 178 0.17 -9.70 -2.17
CA ALA A 178 -0.83 -8.72 -1.76
C ALA A 178 -0.47 -8.05 -0.43
N VAL A 179 0.04 -8.79 0.55
CA VAL A 179 0.55 -8.26 1.83
C VAL A 179 1.70 -7.28 1.58
N ARG A 180 2.66 -7.66 0.73
CA ARG A 180 3.79 -6.79 0.37
C ARG A 180 3.33 -5.50 -0.32
N LEU A 181 2.45 -5.60 -1.32
CA LEU A 181 1.93 -4.44 -2.04
C LEU A 181 1.06 -3.57 -1.13
N GLY A 182 0.18 -4.18 -0.34
CA GLY A 182 -0.68 -3.48 0.60
C GLY A 182 0.09 -2.73 1.68
N SER A 183 1.17 -3.31 2.22
CA SER A 183 2.04 -2.62 3.18
C SER A 183 2.76 -1.42 2.55
N SER A 184 3.22 -1.56 1.30
CA SER A 184 3.80 -0.45 0.54
C SER A 184 2.77 0.68 0.33
N VAL A 185 1.55 0.32 -0.08
CA VAL A 185 0.45 1.30 -0.25
C VAL A 185 0.09 1.98 1.06
N ALA A 186 -0.01 1.22 2.17
CA ALA A 186 -0.30 1.77 3.49
C ALA A 186 0.72 2.83 3.92
N LEU A 187 2.00 2.57 3.71
CA LEU A 187 3.08 3.51 4.05
C LEU A 187 3.12 4.72 3.10
N THR A 188 2.87 4.52 1.80
CA THR A 188 2.87 5.63 0.82
C THR A 188 1.68 6.56 1.02
N THR A 189 0.56 6.05 1.53
CA THR A 189 -0.66 6.83 1.77
C THR A 189 -0.59 7.64 3.08
N LEU A 190 0.43 7.42 3.93
CA LEU A 190 0.67 8.20 5.15
C LEU A 190 1.08 9.66 4.89
N ILE A 191 1.54 9.97 3.68
CA ILE A 191 1.98 11.30 3.27
C ILE A 191 0.77 12.17 3.03
#